data_a465f23c2df542e1e85afcf6dce353fb
#
_entry.id   a465f23c2df542e1e85afcf6dce353fb
#
_cell.length_a   1.000
_cell.length_b   1.000
_cell.length_c   1.000
_cell.angle_alpha   90.00
_cell.angle_beta   90.00
_cell.angle_gamma   90.00
#
_symmetry.space_group_name_H-M   'P 1'
#
loop_
_entity.id
_entity.type
_entity.pdbx_description
1 polymer ?
#
loop_
_entity_poly.entity_id
_entity_poly.type
_entity_poly.pdbx_seq_one_letter_code
_entity_poly.pdbx_strand_id
1 'polypeptide(L)'
;PEKIFHASDLDTMWDANGNRDLTIEHGYNKLEKLFSDIRRKKISLRKPLTHEEHFIICIFMAAMHSRTKSQIQNMSSQWKPVMDQMETMMKYMETATEEEREKLASIPNISSSDDSETISYEDVKLMVEKPMETMMIPMIQTEAPLLTKLDFAILCTTDKQGFITSDNPCIW
;
A
#
# COMPACT_ATOMS: atom_id res chain seq x y z
N PRO A 1 22.81 -18.74 -2.15
CA PRO A 1 22.71 -17.33 -1.73
C PRO A 1 21.56 -16.59 -2.42
N GLU A 2 21.26 -16.92 -3.70
CA GLU A 2 20.24 -16.22 -4.50
C GLU A 2 18.81 -16.30 -3.93
N LYS A 3 18.47 -17.33 -3.18
CA LYS A 3 17.12 -17.54 -2.62
C LYS A 3 16.81 -16.73 -1.37
N ILE A 4 17.80 -16.07 -0.75
CA ILE A 4 17.62 -15.36 0.52
C ILE A 4 16.99 -13.98 0.30
N PHE A 5 17.21 -13.37 -0.88
CA PHE A 5 16.80 -12.00 -1.19
C PHE A 5 15.76 -11.89 -2.32
N HIS A 6 15.22 -13.01 -2.78
CA HIS A 6 14.28 -13.04 -3.89
C HIS A 6 12.93 -13.57 -3.43
N ALA A 7 11.93 -12.69 -3.33
CA ALA A 7 10.54 -13.09 -3.30
C ALA A 7 10.03 -13.09 -4.75
N SER A 8 9.64 -14.27 -5.27
CA SER A 8 9.08 -14.37 -6.62
C SER A 8 7.71 -13.68 -6.68
N ASP A 9 7.50 -12.89 -7.73
CA ASP A 9 6.19 -12.35 -8.14
C ASP A 9 5.44 -11.45 -7.16
N LEU A 10 6.13 -10.78 -6.21
CA LEU A 10 5.51 -9.82 -5.29
C LEU A 10 4.83 -8.64 -6.02
N ASP A 11 5.37 -8.22 -7.15
CA ASP A 11 4.92 -7.07 -7.92
C ASP A 11 4.17 -7.46 -9.21
N THR A 12 3.91 -8.75 -9.42
CA THR A 12 3.21 -9.22 -10.63
C THR A 12 1.71 -9.17 -10.43
N MET A 13 1.06 -8.32 -11.20
CA MET A 13 -0.40 -8.30 -11.35
C MET A 13 -0.81 -9.10 -12.58
N TRP A 14 -2.04 -9.57 -12.58
CA TRP A 14 -2.63 -10.31 -13.69
C TRP A 14 -3.92 -9.62 -14.13
N ASP A 15 -4.05 -9.31 -15.40
CA ASP A 15 -5.29 -8.76 -15.96
C ASP A 15 -6.43 -9.79 -15.96
N ALA A 16 -7.64 -9.34 -16.30
CA ALA A 16 -8.82 -10.22 -16.37
C ALA A 16 -8.69 -11.35 -17.40
N ASN A 17 -7.73 -11.26 -18.33
CA ASN A 17 -7.45 -12.27 -19.36
C ASN A 17 -6.31 -13.21 -18.97
N GLY A 18 -5.73 -13.03 -17.78
CA GLY A 18 -4.60 -13.81 -17.29
C GLY A 18 -3.25 -13.40 -17.90
N ASN A 19 -3.13 -12.21 -18.49
CA ASN A 19 -1.86 -11.66 -18.93
C ASN A 19 -1.20 -10.87 -17.80
N ARG A 20 0.12 -10.82 -17.80
CA ARG A 20 0.91 -10.06 -16.85
C ARG A 20 0.68 -8.56 -17.03
N ASP A 21 0.18 -7.89 -15.98
CA ASP A 21 0.07 -6.43 -15.94
C ASP A 21 1.33 -5.83 -15.31
N LEU A 22 2.05 -5.03 -16.09
CA LEU A 22 3.29 -4.37 -15.69
C LEU A 22 3.09 -2.90 -15.29
N THR A 23 1.85 -2.45 -15.11
CA THR A 23 1.53 -1.04 -14.84
C THR A 23 2.22 -0.55 -13.56
N ILE A 24 2.15 -1.32 -12.50
CA ILE A 24 2.82 -1.00 -11.22
C ILE A 24 4.34 -1.00 -11.39
N GLU A 25 4.90 -2.03 -12.04
CA GLU A 25 6.34 -2.15 -12.28
C GLU A 25 6.87 -0.94 -13.09
N HIS A 26 6.15 -0.54 -14.14
CA HIS A 26 6.50 0.66 -14.91
C HIS A 26 6.40 1.95 -14.08
N GLY A 27 5.42 2.04 -13.17
CA GLY A 27 5.28 3.14 -12.22
C GLY A 27 6.51 3.25 -11.31
N TYR A 28 6.91 2.13 -10.72
CA TYR A 28 8.10 2.05 -9.87
C TYR A 28 9.37 2.41 -10.64
N ASN A 29 9.59 1.87 -11.82
CA ASN A 29 10.76 2.19 -12.65
C ASN A 29 10.89 3.69 -12.93
N LYS A 30 9.77 4.38 -13.17
CA LYS A 30 9.76 5.85 -13.32
C LYS A 30 10.15 6.56 -12.03
N LEU A 31 9.57 6.13 -10.90
CA LEU A 31 9.83 6.72 -9.59
C LEU A 31 11.29 6.49 -9.16
N GLU A 32 11.82 5.30 -9.35
CA GLU A 32 13.23 4.96 -9.08
C GLU A 32 14.19 5.80 -9.92
N LYS A 33 13.84 6.05 -11.18
CA LYS A 33 14.64 6.93 -12.06
C LYS A 33 14.65 8.36 -11.51
N LEU A 34 13.50 8.91 -11.12
CA LEU A 34 13.41 10.25 -10.53
C LEU A 34 14.24 10.35 -9.24
N PHE A 35 14.07 9.40 -8.34
CA PHE A 35 14.87 9.33 -7.11
C PHE A 35 16.37 9.21 -7.39
N SER A 36 16.78 8.35 -8.32
CA SER A 36 18.17 8.17 -8.72
C SER A 36 18.79 9.46 -9.27
N ASP A 37 18.02 10.23 -10.03
CA ASP A 37 18.45 11.53 -10.55
C ASP A 37 18.66 12.56 -9.44
N ILE A 38 17.71 12.65 -8.49
CA ILE A 38 17.83 13.52 -7.31
C ILE A 38 19.04 13.09 -6.47
N ARG A 39 19.21 11.80 -6.22
CA ARG A 39 20.36 11.26 -5.49
C ARG A 39 21.69 11.70 -6.11
N ARG A 40 21.83 11.54 -7.44
CA ARG A 40 23.08 11.89 -8.14
C ARG A 40 23.35 13.39 -8.20
N LYS A 41 22.29 14.19 -8.50
CA LYS A 41 22.45 15.61 -8.78
C LYS A 41 22.42 16.51 -7.53
N LYS A 42 21.81 16.01 -6.44
CA LYS A 42 21.61 16.77 -5.22
C LYS A 42 22.21 16.09 -3.98
N ILE A 43 21.72 14.91 -3.62
CA ILE A 43 22.10 14.25 -2.36
C ILE A 43 23.61 13.95 -2.32
N SER A 44 24.14 13.28 -3.34
CA SER A 44 25.56 12.93 -3.42
C SER A 44 26.48 14.16 -3.46
N LEU A 45 25.98 15.29 -3.92
CA LEU A 45 26.69 16.56 -3.97
C LEU A 45 26.40 17.47 -2.77
N ARG A 46 25.63 17.00 -1.80
CA ARG A 46 25.18 17.76 -0.61
C ARG A 46 24.54 19.11 -0.95
N LYS A 47 23.80 19.16 -2.06
CA LYS A 47 23.05 20.34 -2.49
C LYS A 47 21.67 20.38 -1.85
N PRO A 48 21.11 21.55 -1.59
CA PRO A 48 19.76 21.69 -1.06
C PRO A 48 18.75 21.12 -2.06
N LEU A 49 17.70 20.53 -1.51
CA LEU A 49 16.55 20.01 -2.27
C LEU A 49 15.51 21.11 -2.46
N THR A 50 14.82 21.08 -3.58
CA THR A 50 13.59 21.87 -3.77
C THR A 50 12.41 21.14 -3.07
N HIS A 51 11.28 21.83 -2.90
CA HIS A 51 10.07 21.20 -2.36
C HIS A 51 9.58 20.06 -3.22
N GLU A 52 9.66 20.18 -4.54
CA GLU A 52 9.28 19.10 -5.49
C GLU A 52 10.21 17.89 -5.35
N GLU A 53 11.53 18.11 -5.29
CA GLU A 53 12.49 17.03 -5.08
C GLU A 53 12.28 16.33 -3.73
N HIS A 54 11.97 17.08 -2.67
CA HIS A 54 11.62 16.52 -1.37
C HIS A 54 10.35 15.69 -1.46
N PHE A 55 9.30 16.18 -2.12
CA PHE A 55 8.05 15.44 -2.30
C PHE A 55 8.25 14.13 -3.07
N ILE A 56 9.06 14.15 -4.14
CA ILE A 56 9.43 12.93 -4.89
C ILE A 56 10.12 11.90 -3.98
N ILE A 57 11.02 12.35 -3.09
CA ILE A 57 11.66 11.45 -2.10
C ILE A 57 10.62 10.85 -1.17
N CYS A 58 9.66 11.64 -0.67
CA CYS A 58 8.59 11.15 0.19
C CYS A 58 7.71 10.10 -0.52
N ILE A 59 7.35 10.35 -1.78
CA ILE A 59 6.62 9.35 -2.60
C ILE A 59 7.45 8.07 -2.76
N PHE A 60 8.75 8.21 -3.04
CA PHE A 60 9.64 7.06 -3.18
C PHE A 60 9.72 6.25 -1.88
N MET A 61 9.85 6.91 -0.73
CA MET A 61 9.88 6.26 0.59
C MET A 61 8.56 5.53 0.88
N ALA A 62 7.41 6.19 0.67
CA ALA A 62 6.09 5.57 0.85
C ALA A 62 5.90 4.35 -0.07
N ALA A 63 6.34 4.46 -1.33
CA ALA A 63 6.29 3.37 -2.28
C ALA A 63 7.20 2.18 -1.89
N MET A 64 8.40 2.45 -1.38
CA MET A 64 9.28 1.39 -0.86
C MET A 64 8.72 0.74 0.40
N HIS A 65 8.11 1.52 1.31
CA HIS A 65 7.46 0.99 2.49
C HIS A 65 6.28 0.07 2.14
N SER A 66 5.39 0.51 1.24
CA SER A 66 4.21 -0.26 0.83
C SER A 66 4.54 -1.63 0.20
N ARG A 67 5.74 -1.78 -0.41
CA ARG A 67 6.21 -3.04 -1.02
C ARG A 67 6.81 -4.03 -0.03
N THR A 68 7.06 -3.65 1.21
CA THR A 68 7.66 -4.58 2.16
C THR A 68 6.70 -5.72 2.49
N LYS A 69 7.25 -6.95 2.61
CA LYS A 69 6.44 -8.13 2.95
C LYS A 69 5.65 -7.92 4.24
N SER A 70 6.26 -7.26 5.21
CA SER A 70 5.61 -6.93 6.49
C SER A 70 4.39 -6.04 6.27
N GLN A 71 4.49 -5.02 5.42
CA GLN A 71 3.38 -4.11 5.16
C GLN A 71 2.26 -4.78 4.35
N ILE A 72 2.60 -5.60 3.37
CA ILE A 72 1.62 -6.39 2.61
C ILE A 72 0.83 -7.31 3.57
N GLN A 73 1.51 -8.01 4.46
CA GLN A 73 0.87 -8.84 5.47
C GLN A 73 0.01 -8.03 6.45
N ASN A 74 0.48 -6.86 6.86
CA ASN A 74 -0.27 -5.96 7.73
C ASN A 74 -1.57 -5.49 7.06
N MET A 75 -1.52 -5.04 5.81
CA MET A 75 -2.70 -4.65 5.03
C MET A 75 -3.74 -5.77 4.97
N SER A 76 -3.32 -6.97 4.55
CA SER A 76 -4.21 -8.13 4.51
C SER A 76 -4.81 -8.46 5.88
N SER A 77 -4.00 -8.44 6.94
CA SER A 77 -4.45 -8.78 8.30
C SER A 77 -5.43 -7.78 8.90
N GLN A 78 -5.36 -6.51 8.51
CA GLN A 78 -6.32 -5.48 8.97
C GLN A 78 -7.72 -5.68 8.40
N TRP A 79 -7.83 -6.14 7.16
CA TRP A 79 -9.11 -6.35 6.48
C TRP A 79 -9.69 -7.74 6.71
N LYS A 80 -8.90 -8.72 7.10
CA LYS A 80 -9.35 -10.10 7.36
C LYS A 80 -10.51 -10.18 8.35
N PRO A 81 -10.50 -9.52 9.53
CA PRO A 81 -11.64 -9.55 10.44
C PRO A 81 -12.93 -8.96 9.86
N VAL A 82 -12.80 -7.92 9.03
CA VAL A 82 -13.95 -7.31 8.35
C VAL A 82 -14.56 -8.31 7.36
N MET A 83 -13.74 -8.98 6.57
CA MET A 83 -14.19 -10.03 5.65
C MET A 83 -14.90 -11.17 6.38
N ASP A 84 -14.31 -11.68 7.47
CA ASP A 84 -14.89 -12.78 8.28
C ASP A 84 -16.25 -12.36 8.90
N GLN A 85 -16.38 -11.09 9.30
CA GLN A 85 -17.65 -10.55 9.81
C GLN A 85 -18.70 -10.44 8.70
N MET A 86 -18.33 -9.96 7.52
CA MET A 86 -19.25 -9.88 6.37
C MET A 86 -19.73 -11.28 5.95
N GLU A 87 -18.82 -12.27 5.89
CA GLU A 87 -19.19 -13.66 5.61
C GLU A 87 -20.18 -14.23 6.65
N THR A 88 -19.97 -13.91 7.92
CA THR A 88 -20.87 -14.33 9.00
C THR A 88 -22.24 -13.71 8.83
N MET A 89 -22.30 -12.42 8.50
CA MET A 89 -23.57 -11.72 8.24
C MET A 89 -24.29 -12.27 7.00
N MET A 90 -23.56 -12.57 5.92
CA MET A 90 -24.14 -13.16 4.71
C MET A 90 -24.77 -14.52 5.01
N LYS A 91 -24.07 -15.41 5.73
CA LYS A 91 -24.59 -16.70 6.17
C LYS A 91 -25.84 -16.56 7.06
N TYR A 92 -25.81 -15.58 7.98
CA TYR A 92 -26.99 -15.28 8.81
C TYR A 92 -28.18 -14.85 7.95
N MET A 93 -27.97 -13.96 6.98
CA MET A 93 -29.01 -13.49 6.07
C MET A 93 -29.62 -14.58 5.19
N GLU A 94 -28.82 -15.61 4.81
CA GLU A 94 -29.32 -16.77 4.07
C GLU A 94 -30.32 -17.61 4.88
N THR A 95 -30.11 -17.70 6.20
CA THR A 95 -30.92 -18.52 7.11
C THR A 95 -31.97 -17.72 7.88
N ALA A 96 -31.94 -16.37 7.83
CA ALA A 96 -32.82 -15.50 8.57
C ALA A 96 -34.26 -15.60 8.08
N THR A 97 -35.20 -15.54 9.02
CA THR A 97 -36.66 -15.44 8.74
C THR A 97 -36.99 -14.05 8.17
N GLU A 98 -38.15 -13.93 7.54
CA GLU A 98 -38.63 -12.65 6.97
C GLU A 98 -38.73 -11.56 8.04
N GLU A 99 -39.19 -11.90 9.23
CA GLU A 99 -39.29 -10.95 10.36
C GLU A 99 -37.90 -10.43 10.81
N GLU A 100 -36.87 -11.29 10.80
CA GLU A 100 -35.52 -10.91 11.13
C GLU A 100 -34.88 -10.02 10.05
N ARG A 101 -35.16 -10.29 8.78
CA ARG A 101 -34.73 -9.44 7.67
C ARG A 101 -35.37 -8.06 7.71
N GLU A 102 -36.69 -7.98 7.99
CA GLU A 102 -37.37 -6.69 8.17
C GLU A 102 -36.81 -5.89 9.36
N LYS A 103 -36.52 -6.54 10.48
CA LYS A 103 -35.86 -5.89 11.64
C LYS A 103 -34.50 -5.33 11.27
N LEU A 104 -33.67 -6.08 10.53
CA LEU A 104 -32.37 -5.61 10.06
C LEU A 104 -32.50 -4.46 9.06
N ALA A 105 -33.44 -4.54 8.14
CA ALA A 105 -33.72 -3.45 7.18
C ALA A 105 -34.25 -2.17 7.86
N SER A 106 -34.87 -2.29 9.03
CA SER A 106 -35.34 -1.15 9.81
C SER A 106 -34.25 -0.43 10.64
N ILE A 107 -33.06 -1.01 10.75
CA ILE A 107 -31.92 -0.34 11.39
C ILE A 107 -31.48 0.84 10.51
N PRO A 108 -31.51 2.09 11.05
CA PRO A 108 -31.11 3.25 10.28
C PRO A 108 -29.70 3.06 9.72
N ASN A 109 -29.58 3.15 8.41
CA ASN A 109 -28.29 3.09 7.74
C ASN A 109 -27.48 4.33 8.19
N ILE A 110 -26.45 4.15 9.03
CA ILE A 110 -25.63 5.25 9.56
C ILE A 110 -24.85 5.96 8.44
N SER A 111 -24.77 5.34 7.27
CA SER A 111 -24.12 5.88 6.06
C SER A 111 -25.08 6.57 5.10
N SER A 112 -26.05 7.32 5.60
CA SER A 112 -26.97 8.10 4.77
C SER A 112 -26.42 9.47 4.35
N SER A 113 -25.16 9.55 3.95
CA SER A 113 -24.72 10.60 3.04
C SER A 113 -24.81 10.00 1.63
N ASP A 114 -25.64 10.58 0.79
CA ASP A 114 -25.97 10.14 -0.58
C ASP A 114 -24.78 9.96 -1.53
N ASP A 115 -23.55 10.26 -1.08
CA ASP A 115 -22.29 10.22 -1.84
C ASP A 115 -21.25 9.23 -1.28
N SER A 116 -21.55 8.42 -0.27
CA SER A 116 -20.59 7.44 0.23
C SER A 116 -20.60 6.18 -0.63
N GLU A 117 -19.54 5.95 -1.38
CA GLU A 117 -19.28 4.66 -2.01
C GLU A 117 -19.31 3.56 -0.94
N THR A 118 -20.24 2.63 -1.06
CA THR A 118 -20.32 1.49 -0.15
C THR A 118 -19.26 0.46 -0.55
N ILE A 119 -18.45 0.06 0.42
CA ILE A 119 -17.45 -1.01 0.20
C ILE A 119 -18.18 -2.35 0.15
N SER A 120 -18.08 -3.06 -0.97
CA SER A 120 -18.69 -4.37 -1.16
C SER A 120 -17.85 -5.50 -0.50
N TYR A 121 -18.47 -6.68 -0.36
CA TYR A 121 -17.73 -7.88 0.10
C TYR A 121 -16.57 -8.22 -0.85
N GLU A 122 -16.79 -8.10 -2.16
CA GLU A 122 -15.79 -8.35 -3.19
C GLU A 122 -14.60 -7.39 -3.07
N ASP A 123 -14.85 -6.12 -2.75
CA ASP A 123 -13.78 -5.14 -2.52
C ASP A 123 -12.94 -5.52 -1.29
N VAL A 124 -13.59 -5.87 -0.17
CA VAL A 124 -12.89 -6.30 1.04
C VAL A 124 -12.11 -7.59 0.79
N LYS A 125 -12.68 -8.53 0.06
CA LYS A 125 -12.00 -9.77 -0.33
C LYS A 125 -10.74 -9.48 -1.17
N LEU A 126 -10.83 -8.58 -2.13
CA LEU A 126 -9.67 -8.15 -2.92
C LEU A 126 -8.61 -7.47 -2.05
N MET A 127 -8.99 -6.65 -1.06
CA MET A 127 -8.04 -6.04 -0.11
C MET A 127 -7.31 -7.08 0.74
N VAL A 128 -7.94 -8.21 1.04
CA VAL A 128 -7.31 -9.32 1.77
C VAL A 128 -6.44 -10.19 0.88
N GLU A 129 -6.93 -10.58 -0.29
CA GLU A 129 -6.26 -11.53 -1.18
C GLU A 129 -5.19 -10.87 -2.05
N LYS A 130 -5.42 -9.60 -2.44
CA LYS A 130 -4.57 -8.84 -3.37
C LYS A 130 -4.26 -7.43 -2.86
N PRO A 131 -3.68 -7.30 -1.65
CA PRO A 131 -3.45 -6.00 -1.01
C PRO A 131 -2.56 -5.07 -1.84
N MET A 132 -1.62 -5.61 -2.61
CA MET A 132 -0.77 -4.80 -3.50
C MET A 132 -1.55 -4.12 -4.61
N GLU A 133 -2.53 -4.83 -5.21
CA GLU A 133 -3.34 -4.27 -6.32
C GLU A 133 -4.29 -3.19 -5.82
N THR A 134 -4.84 -3.35 -4.61
CA THR A 134 -5.95 -2.53 -4.09
C THR A 134 -5.50 -1.42 -3.15
N MET A 135 -4.50 -1.67 -2.31
CA MET A 135 -4.15 -0.79 -1.18
C MET A 135 -2.87 0.03 -1.39
N MET A 136 -1.99 -0.39 -2.30
CA MET A 136 -0.69 0.27 -2.48
C MET A 136 -0.81 1.75 -2.87
N ILE A 137 -1.62 2.07 -3.88
CA ILE A 137 -1.80 3.45 -4.34
C ILE A 137 -2.44 4.32 -3.24
N PRO A 138 -3.57 3.92 -2.60
CA PRO A 138 -4.12 4.64 -1.46
C PRO A 138 -3.13 4.88 -0.32
N MET A 139 -2.29 3.89 -0.01
CA MET A 139 -1.25 4.04 1.02
C MET A 139 -0.22 5.10 0.64
N ILE A 140 0.33 5.03 -0.56
CA ILE A 140 1.29 6.04 -1.04
C ILE A 140 0.67 7.44 -1.00
N GLN A 141 -0.58 7.59 -1.44
CA GLN A 141 -1.32 8.85 -1.43
C GLN A 141 -1.56 9.40 -0.02
N THR A 142 -1.67 8.53 0.98
CA THR A 142 -1.84 8.91 2.38
C THR A 142 -0.50 9.20 3.06
N GLU A 143 0.49 8.32 2.88
CA GLU A 143 1.78 8.40 3.58
C GLU A 143 2.67 9.53 3.04
N ALA A 144 2.78 9.69 1.72
CA ALA A 144 3.68 10.68 1.14
C ALA A 144 3.42 12.12 1.62
N PRO A 145 2.15 12.62 1.69
CA PRO A 145 1.87 13.93 2.26
C PRO A 145 2.17 14.04 3.77
N LEU A 146 2.06 12.94 4.52
CA LEU A 146 2.44 12.94 5.94
C LEU A 146 3.94 13.06 6.10
N LEU A 147 4.71 12.32 5.29
CA LEU A 147 6.18 12.38 5.30
C LEU A 147 6.71 13.78 4.98
N THR A 148 6.02 14.54 4.11
CA THR A 148 6.46 15.92 3.80
C THR A 148 6.37 16.89 4.98
N LYS A 149 5.61 16.54 6.03
CA LYS A 149 5.49 17.34 7.26
C LYS A 149 6.57 17.03 8.28
N LEU A 150 7.37 15.99 8.04
CA LEU A 150 8.47 15.62 8.92
C LEU A 150 9.76 16.28 8.46
N ASP A 151 10.58 16.67 9.44
CA ASP A 151 11.97 16.99 9.17
C ASP A 151 12.73 15.71 8.85
N PHE A 152 13.60 15.78 7.84
CA PHE A 152 14.44 14.64 7.50
C PHE A 152 15.91 15.00 7.42
N ALA A 153 16.76 14.04 7.76
CA ALA A 153 18.20 14.17 7.64
C ALA A 153 18.76 13.03 6.77
N ILE A 154 19.73 13.36 5.94
CA ILE A 154 20.42 12.38 5.12
C ILE A 154 21.71 12.00 5.82
N LEU A 155 21.79 10.72 6.23
CA LEU A 155 22.99 10.15 6.81
C LEU A 155 23.94 9.74 5.69
N CYS A 156 25.19 10.18 5.79
CA CYS A 156 26.25 9.80 4.86
C CYS A 156 27.39 9.13 5.63
N THR A 157 27.97 8.10 5.04
CA THR A 157 29.19 7.47 5.56
C THR A 157 30.28 7.48 4.50
N THR A 158 31.53 7.58 4.94
CA THR A 158 32.74 7.38 4.13
C THR A 158 33.32 5.99 4.33
N ASP A 159 32.71 5.16 5.18
CA ASP A 159 33.11 3.79 5.40
C ASP A 159 32.95 2.96 4.13
N LYS A 160 33.93 2.12 3.83
CA LYS A 160 33.87 1.23 2.66
C LYS A 160 32.76 0.19 2.74
N GLN A 161 32.33 -0.19 3.95
CA GLN A 161 31.26 -1.14 4.17
C GLN A 161 29.87 -0.51 3.97
N GLY A 162 29.75 0.83 4.06
CA GLY A 162 28.47 1.53 3.96
C GLY A 162 27.56 1.30 5.16
N PHE A 163 26.24 1.44 4.92
CA PHE A 163 25.22 1.12 5.90
C PHE A 163 24.70 -0.30 5.69
N ILE A 164 24.43 -1.00 6.79
CA ILE A 164 23.71 -2.27 6.77
C ILE A 164 22.22 -1.95 6.77
N THR A 165 21.48 -2.51 5.82
CA THR A 165 20.01 -2.36 5.72
C THR A 165 19.35 -3.73 5.74
N SER A 166 18.05 -3.76 6.03
CA SER A 166 17.23 -4.97 5.97
C SER A 166 16.28 -4.93 4.77
N ASP A 167 15.51 -5.98 4.59
CA ASP A 167 14.40 -6.07 3.65
C ASP A 167 13.21 -5.16 4.02
N ASN A 168 13.20 -4.64 5.25
CA ASN A 168 12.25 -3.63 5.73
C ASN A 168 13.02 -2.39 6.24
N PRO A 169 13.56 -1.55 5.34
CA PRO A 169 14.40 -0.41 5.71
C PRO A 169 13.62 0.77 6.29
N CYS A 170 12.28 0.77 6.18
CA CYS A 170 11.42 1.82 6.72
C CYS A 170 10.80 1.36 8.03
N ILE A 171 11.08 2.08 9.12
CA ILE A 171 10.50 1.86 10.46
C ILE A 171 9.88 3.18 10.89
N TRP A 172 8.59 3.15 11.26
CA TRP A 172 7.83 4.31 11.77
C TRP A 172 7.61 4.18 13.28
#